data_793b23f3cc61856bb58677af266120c8
#
_entry.id   793b23f3cc61856bb58677af266120c8
#
_cell.length_a   1.000
_cell.length_b   1.000
_cell.length_c   1.000
_cell.angle_alpha   90.00
_cell.angle_beta   90.00
_cell.angle_gamma   90.00
#
_symmetry.space_group_name_H-M   'P 1'
#
loop_
_entity.id
_entity.type
_entity.pdbx_description
1 polymer ?
#
loop_
_entity_poly.entity_id
_entity_poly.type
_entity_poly.pdbx_seq_one_letter_code
_entity_poly.pdbx_strand_id
1 'polypeptide(L)'
;MRLTTIVVALAVAAACWAADDIRLVANGKTIQCDTPPMLNEGRVHVPLRAAAQAIGADVEYSPQAKRVTICRGDICTFVMQSEGITVSGRLLLGIRQLGEALNAKVDWDGSTKTVRVTTTD
;
A
#
# COMPACT_ATOMS: atom_id res chain seq x y z
N MET A 1 -37.86 23.75 -4.22
CA MET A 1 -37.56 23.42 -4.17
C MET A 1 -36.69 22.84 -4.03
N ARG A 2 -36.47 22.51 -4.07
CA ARG A 2 -35.95 22.03 -3.93
C ARG A 2 -34.90 21.77 -3.89
N LEU A 3 -34.37 21.46 -3.95
CA LEU A 3 -33.51 21.17 -3.90
C LEU A 3 -32.66 20.73 -3.40
N THR A 4 -32.36 20.83 -3.35
CA THR A 4 -31.76 20.48 -2.61
C THR A 4 -31.10 19.37 -2.55
N THR A 5 -30.96 18.77 -2.75
CA THR A 5 -30.55 17.69 -2.74
C THR A 5 -29.38 17.28 -3.10
N ILE A 6 -29.05 17.44 -3.64
CA ILE A 6 -27.99 17.26 -4.18
C ILE A 6 -26.80 16.97 -3.56
N VAL A 7 -26.40 17.66 -2.94
CA VAL A 7 -25.31 17.56 -2.27
C VAL A 7 -24.75 16.36 -1.85
N VAL A 8 -25.50 15.56 -1.48
CA VAL A 8 -25.09 14.37 -1.01
C VAL A 8 -24.05 13.70 -1.74
N ALA A 9 -24.12 13.70 -2.97
CA ALA A 9 -23.20 12.97 -3.74
C ALA A 9 -21.79 13.22 -3.37
N LEU A 10 -21.53 14.36 -2.92
CA LEU A 10 -20.21 14.68 -2.61
C LEU A 10 -19.67 13.94 -1.48
N ALA A 11 -20.45 13.79 -0.52
CA ALA A 11 -20.00 13.15 0.67
C ALA A 11 -19.55 11.75 0.35
N VAL A 12 -20.18 11.16 -0.60
CA VAL A 12 -19.86 9.81 -0.91
C VAL A 12 -18.45 9.64 -1.38
N ALA A 13 -18.01 10.55 -2.17
CA ALA A 13 -16.68 10.43 -2.72
C ALA A 13 -15.65 10.39 -1.62
N ALA A 14 -15.88 11.11 -0.58
CA ALA A 14 -14.91 11.17 0.48
C ALA A 14 -14.95 9.93 1.33
N ALA A 15 -16.03 9.21 1.25
CA ALA A 15 -16.18 8.06 2.10
C ALA A 15 -15.27 6.88 1.77
N CYS A 16 -14.49 6.98 0.72
CA CYS A 16 -13.58 5.91 0.38
C CYS A 16 -12.58 5.66 1.50
N TRP A 17 -12.34 6.63 2.34
CA TRP A 17 -11.38 6.51 3.42
C TRP A 17 -12.01 6.83 4.76
N ALA A 18 -11.83 5.96 5.72
CA ALA A 18 -12.21 6.27 7.08
C ALA A 18 -11.19 7.24 7.64
N ALA A 19 -11.59 8.01 8.62
CA ALA A 19 -10.71 9.00 9.21
C ALA A 19 -9.46 8.39 9.80
N ASP A 20 -9.56 7.15 10.29
CA ASP A 20 -8.43 6.49 10.91
C ASP A 20 -7.58 5.67 9.97
N ASP A 21 -7.97 5.59 8.72
CA ASP A 21 -7.21 4.78 7.78
C ASP A 21 -5.89 5.43 7.44
N ILE A 22 -4.90 4.59 7.26
CA ILE A 22 -3.58 5.03 6.83
C ILE A 22 -3.61 5.13 5.32
N ARG A 23 -3.06 6.21 4.79
CA ARG A 23 -3.02 6.43 3.35
C ARG A 23 -1.70 5.97 2.77
N LEU A 24 -1.75 5.53 1.54
CA LEU A 24 -0.56 5.15 0.78
C LEU A 24 -0.38 6.15 -0.36
N VAL A 25 0.79 6.76 -0.42
CA VAL A 25 1.11 7.71 -1.48
C VAL A 25 2.39 7.23 -2.15
N ALA A 26 2.36 7.08 -3.46
CA ALA A 26 3.51 6.63 -4.22
C ALA A 26 3.89 7.71 -5.22
N ASN A 27 5.10 8.22 -5.14
CA ASN A 27 5.61 9.27 -6.01
C ASN A 27 4.62 10.44 -6.11
N GLY A 28 4.07 10.83 -4.97
CA GLY A 28 3.16 11.96 -4.90
C GLY A 28 1.71 11.66 -5.24
N LYS A 29 1.39 10.43 -5.61
CA LYS A 29 0.04 10.07 -5.99
C LYS A 29 -0.60 9.18 -4.94
N THR A 30 -1.81 9.52 -4.51
CA THR A 30 -2.53 8.70 -3.55
C THR A 30 -3.03 7.42 -4.21
N ILE A 31 -2.78 6.29 -3.56
CA ILE A 31 -3.11 4.99 -4.10
C ILE A 31 -4.27 4.39 -3.30
N GLN A 32 -5.25 3.87 -4.00
CA GLN A 32 -6.35 3.18 -3.35
C GLN A 32 -5.98 1.71 -3.17
N CYS A 33 -6.27 1.18 -2.00
CA CYS A 33 -5.97 -0.20 -1.67
C CYS A 33 -7.24 -0.91 -1.26
N ASP A 34 -7.41 -2.16 -1.69
CA ASP A 34 -8.53 -2.98 -1.24
C ASP A 34 -8.41 -3.18 0.26
N THR A 35 -7.20 -3.40 0.72
CA THR A 35 -6.90 -3.52 2.13
C THR A 35 -5.93 -2.40 2.45
N PRO A 36 -6.35 -1.38 3.19
CA PRO A 36 -5.46 -0.24 3.44
C PRO A 36 -4.30 -0.63 4.36
N PRO A 37 -3.24 0.17 4.36
CA PRO A 37 -2.16 -0.04 5.32
C PRO A 37 -2.72 0.00 6.73
N MET A 38 -2.10 -0.72 7.64
CA MET A 38 -2.60 -0.81 9.00
C MET A 38 -1.48 -0.94 9.99
N LEU A 39 -1.81 -0.67 11.26
CA LEU A 39 -0.87 -0.91 12.35
C LEU A 39 -1.03 -2.34 12.82
N ASN A 40 0.08 -3.02 13.01
CA ASN A 40 0.10 -4.34 13.59
C ASN A 40 1.25 -4.38 14.58
N GLU A 41 0.93 -4.60 15.85
CA GLU A 41 1.92 -4.61 16.93
C GLU A 41 2.75 -3.32 16.94
N GLY A 42 2.07 -2.20 16.73
CA GLY A 42 2.73 -0.90 16.77
C GLY A 42 3.52 -0.53 15.54
N ARG A 43 3.50 -1.37 14.50
CA ARG A 43 4.24 -1.09 13.28
C ARG A 43 3.31 -0.97 12.09
N VAL A 44 3.63 -0.05 11.19
CA VAL A 44 2.82 0.15 10.00
C VAL A 44 3.13 -0.93 8.99
N HIS A 45 2.09 -1.58 8.48
CA HIS A 45 2.20 -2.60 7.45
C HIS A 45 1.42 -2.14 6.22
N VAL A 46 1.97 -2.37 5.05
CA VAL A 46 1.45 -1.84 3.78
C VAL A 46 1.23 -2.98 2.80
N PRO A 47 0.10 -2.98 2.08
CA PRO A 47 -0.13 -4.02 1.07
C PRO A 47 0.97 -4.00 0.01
N LEU A 48 1.64 -5.11 -0.15
CA LEU A 48 2.78 -5.19 -1.06
C LEU A 48 2.38 -4.96 -2.51
N ARG A 49 1.35 -5.64 -2.96
CA ARG A 49 0.96 -5.56 -4.37
C ARG A 49 0.55 -4.15 -4.76
N ALA A 50 -0.22 -3.47 -3.89
CA ALA A 50 -0.67 -2.12 -4.19
C ALA A 50 0.51 -1.17 -4.31
N ALA A 51 1.47 -1.27 -3.39
CA ALA A 51 2.64 -0.41 -3.41
C ALA A 51 3.52 -0.71 -4.62
N ALA A 52 3.71 -2.00 -4.93
CA ALA A 52 4.55 -2.39 -6.05
C ALA A 52 3.96 -1.92 -7.38
N GLN A 53 2.68 -2.13 -7.58
CA GLN A 53 2.04 -1.71 -8.82
C GLN A 53 2.07 -0.19 -8.98
N ALA A 54 1.97 0.52 -7.86
CA ALA A 54 1.97 1.98 -7.91
C ALA A 54 3.29 2.56 -8.42
N ILE A 55 4.39 1.82 -8.28
CA ILE A 55 5.69 2.28 -8.77
C ILE A 55 6.13 1.53 -10.03
N GLY A 56 5.20 0.82 -10.65
CA GLY A 56 5.49 0.16 -11.92
C GLY A 56 6.19 -1.18 -11.80
N ALA A 57 6.13 -1.83 -10.64
CA ALA A 57 6.75 -3.13 -10.46
C ALA A 57 5.73 -4.24 -10.71
N ASP A 58 6.23 -5.39 -11.16
CA ASP A 58 5.40 -6.58 -11.35
C ASP A 58 5.55 -7.47 -10.14
N VAL A 59 4.46 -8.13 -9.77
CA VAL A 59 4.43 -8.97 -8.59
C VAL A 59 3.90 -10.34 -8.97
N GLU A 60 4.65 -11.38 -8.63
CA GLU A 60 4.21 -12.76 -8.85
C GLU A 60 4.30 -13.56 -7.58
N TYR A 61 3.29 -14.36 -7.31
CA TYR A 61 3.27 -15.20 -6.13
C TYR A 61 3.43 -16.65 -6.51
N SER A 62 4.33 -17.36 -5.82
CA SER A 62 4.52 -18.80 -6.00
C SER A 62 3.93 -19.52 -4.78
N PRO A 63 2.80 -20.21 -4.93
CA PRO A 63 2.20 -20.93 -3.81
C PRO A 63 3.09 -22.06 -3.30
N GLN A 64 3.84 -22.69 -4.20
CA GLN A 64 4.69 -23.81 -3.82
C GLN A 64 5.84 -23.35 -2.93
N ALA A 65 6.44 -22.23 -3.26
CA ALA A 65 7.55 -21.69 -2.49
C ALA A 65 7.10 -20.73 -1.41
N LYS A 66 5.83 -20.33 -1.43
CA LYS A 66 5.28 -19.32 -0.53
C LYS A 66 6.14 -18.07 -0.57
N ARG A 67 6.42 -17.65 -1.79
CA ARG A 67 7.35 -16.57 -2.06
C ARG A 67 6.74 -15.60 -3.06
N VAL A 68 7.01 -14.32 -2.86
CA VAL A 68 6.57 -13.28 -3.78
C VAL A 68 7.82 -12.74 -4.48
N THR A 69 7.75 -12.64 -5.79
CA THR A 69 8.83 -12.05 -6.59
C THR A 69 8.36 -10.69 -7.07
N ILE A 70 9.17 -9.68 -6.85
CA ILE A 70 8.86 -8.31 -7.25
C ILE A 70 9.95 -7.86 -8.23
N CYS A 71 9.56 -7.51 -9.45
CA CYS A 71 10.50 -7.06 -10.46
C CYS A 71 10.17 -5.66 -10.93
N ARG A 72 11.16 -4.79 -10.97
CA ARG A 72 11.01 -3.45 -11.50
C ARG A 72 12.20 -3.20 -12.41
N GLY A 73 11.94 -3.14 -13.73
CA GLY A 73 13.01 -3.07 -14.69
C GLY A 73 13.82 -4.36 -14.65
N ASP A 74 15.12 -4.23 -14.50
CA ASP A 74 16.01 -5.38 -14.47
C ASP A 74 16.25 -5.90 -13.06
N ILE A 75 15.64 -5.29 -12.08
CA ILE A 75 15.87 -5.67 -10.68
C ILE A 75 14.69 -6.46 -10.14
N CYS A 76 14.97 -7.65 -9.66
CA CYS A 76 13.97 -8.49 -9.03
C CYS A 76 14.40 -8.82 -7.61
N THR A 77 13.44 -8.79 -6.69
CA THR A 77 13.68 -9.17 -5.31
C THR A 77 12.67 -10.21 -4.89
N PHE A 78 12.99 -10.93 -3.82
CA PHE A 78 12.10 -11.94 -3.29
C PHE A 78 11.70 -11.62 -1.86
N VAL A 79 10.46 -11.93 -1.52
CA VAL A 79 9.97 -11.81 -0.16
C VAL A 79 9.22 -13.09 0.17
N MET A 80 9.55 -13.69 1.30
CA MET A 80 8.80 -14.86 1.74
C MET A 80 7.50 -14.41 2.39
N GLN A 81 6.45 -15.18 2.18
CA GLN A 81 5.16 -14.85 2.75
C GLN A 81 5.23 -14.71 4.27
N SER A 82 6.09 -15.49 4.91
CA SER A 82 6.25 -15.46 6.36
C SER A 82 6.86 -14.16 6.88
N GLU A 83 7.43 -13.33 6.00
CA GLU A 83 8.05 -12.08 6.44
C GLU A 83 7.03 -10.97 6.64
N GLY A 84 5.81 -11.18 6.26
CA GLY A 84 4.75 -10.20 6.44
C GLY A 84 3.54 -10.80 7.11
N ILE A 85 2.43 -10.07 7.05
CA ILE A 85 1.17 -10.57 7.58
C ILE A 85 0.17 -10.65 6.43
N THR A 86 -0.80 -11.55 6.55
CA THR A 86 -1.82 -11.71 5.54
C THR A 86 -3.15 -11.26 6.10
N VAL A 87 -3.79 -10.31 5.43
CA VAL A 87 -5.08 -9.77 5.85
C VAL A 87 -6.00 -9.83 4.65
N SER A 88 -7.12 -10.50 4.78
CA SER A 88 -8.11 -10.61 3.70
C SER A 88 -7.48 -11.11 2.40
N GLY A 89 -6.55 -12.05 2.52
CA GLY A 89 -5.87 -12.60 1.33
C GLY A 89 -4.79 -11.73 0.75
N ARG A 90 -4.46 -10.61 1.37
CA ARG A 90 -3.41 -9.71 0.88
C ARG A 90 -2.21 -9.77 1.80
N LEU A 91 -1.02 -9.78 1.22
CA LEU A 91 0.21 -9.76 1.99
C LEU A 91 0.60 -8.31 2.27
N LEU A 92 0.81 -8.00 3.55
CA LEU A 92 1.25 -6.67 3.97
C LEU A 92 2.63 -6.80 4.58
N LEU A 93 3.50 -5.85 4.27
CA LEU A 93 4.87 -5.83 4.80
C LEU A 93 5.08 -4.59 5.65
N GLY A 94 5.93 -4.69 6.66
CA GLY A 94 6.35 -3.53 7.41
C GLY A 94 7.09 -2.58 6.50
N ILE A 95 7.12 -1.29 6.83
CA ILE A 95 7.67 -0.29 5.91
C ILE A 95 9.14 -0.50 5.59
N ARG A 96 9.92 -0.99 6.53
CA ARG A 96 11.33 -1.25 6.23
C ARG A 96 11.47 -2.35 5.19
N GLN A 97 10.76 -3.46 5.40
CA GLN A 97 10.83 -4.56 4.45
C GLN A 97 10.26 -4.17 3.10
N LEU A 98 9.22 -3.36 3.11
CA LEU A 98 8.60 -2.89 1.87
C LEU A 98 9.63 -2.10 1.06
N GLY A 99 10.36 -1.20 1.72
CA GLY A 99 11.39 -0.43 1.03
C GLY A 99 12.46 -1.30 0.42
N GLU A 100 12.90 -2.32 1.16
CA GLU A 100 13.92 -3.23 0.65
C GLU A 100 13.38 -4.05 -0.52
N ALA A 101 12.15 -4.52 -0.40
CA ALA A 101 11.54 -5.34 -1.45
C ALA A 101 11.32 -4.55 -2.74
N LEU A 102 10.98 -3.28 -2.61
CA LEU A 102 10.69 -2.45 -3.77
C LEU A 102 11.91 -1.68 -4.28
N ASN A 103 13.01 -1.75 -3.53
CA ASN A 103 14.19 -0.95 -3.82
C ASN A 103 13.79 0.52 -3.92
N ALA A 104 13.04 0.98 -2.94
CA ALA A 104 12.50 2.34 -2.92
C ALA A 104 12.57 2.88 -1.51
N LYS A 105 12.43 4.19 -1.38
CA LYS A 105 12.41 4.83 -0.08
C LYS A 105 10.98 4.83 0.43
N VAL A 106 10.79 4.38 1.66
CA VAL A 106 9.46 4.34 2.26
C VAL A 106 9.51 5.10 3.58
N ASP A 107 8.64 6.10 3.70
CA ASP A 107 8.59 6.94 4.88
C ASP A 107 7.21 6.89 5.51
N TRP A 108 7.16 7.03 6.82
CA TRP A 108 5.92 7.07 7.57
C TRP A 108 5.77 8.45 8.22
N ASP A 109 4.63 9.09 7.93
CA ASP A 109 4.30 10.36 8.55
C ASP A 109 3.14 10.14 9.50
N GLY A 110 3.42 10.10 10.79
CA GLY A 110 2.38 9.81 11.79
C GLY A 110 1.38 10.94 11.97
N SER A 111 1.77 12.16 11.65
CA SER A 111 0.86 13.29 11.84
C SER A 111 -0.27 13.28 10.81
N THR A 112 0.00 12.79 9.62
CA THR A 112 -1.01 12.71 8.56
C THR A 112 -1.43 11.27 8.29
N LYS A 113 -0.85 10.30 9.02
CA LYS A 113 -1.12 8.88 8.83
C LYS A 113 -0.91 8.49 7.38
N THR A 114 0.22 8.86 6.83
CA THR A 114 0.53 8.62 5.43
C THR A 114 1.84 7.87 5.29
N VAL A 115 1.82 6.83 4.44
CA VAL A 115 3.03 6.12 4.03
C VAL A 115 3.38 6.65 2.66
N ARG A 116 4.63 7.11 2.49
CA ARG A 116 5.09 7.60 1.20
C ARG A 116 6.15 6.70 0.64
N VAL A 117 5.94 6.26 -0.59
CA VAL A 117 6.89 5.44 -1.32
C VAL A 117 7.46 6.30 -2.44
N THR A 118 8.78 6.40 -2.50
CA THR A 118 9.43 7.24 -3.48
C THR A 118 10.52 6.45 -4.19
N THR A 119 10.48 6.46 -5.51
CA THR A 119 11.55 5.85 -6.29
C THR A 119 12.54 6.94 -6.67
N THR A 120 13.80 6.54 -6.79
CA THR A 120 14.87 7.50 -7.03
C THR A 120 15.39 7.50 -8.46
N ASP A 121 14.82 6.71 -9.32
CA ASP A 121 15.27 6.64 -10.72
C ASP A 121 14.53 7.58 -11.68
#